data_745b46453ffc5416d53bfe6ad90414be
#
_entry.id   745b46453ffc5416d53bfe6ad90414be
#
_cell.length_a   1.000
_cell.length_b   1.000
_cell.length_c   1.000
_cell.angle_alpha   90.00
_cell.angle_beta   90.00
_cell.angle_gamma   90.00
#
_symmetry.space_group_name_H-M   'P 1'
#
loop_
_entity.id
_entity.type
_entity.pdbx_description
1 polymer ?
#
loop_
_entity_poly.entity_id
_entity_poly.type
_entity_poly.pdbx_seq_one_letter_code
_entity_poly.pdbx_strand_id
1 'polypeptide(L)'
;PSESDMVLDSVCWESCDSCPAVVEGCTDPTAENYNPDATVDDGSCEYAELESANLFITEAAEGSSNNKYIEVYNASDETVDLSSYAYPTVGNAPSEPGNYEYWNTFEEGASVASGDVYVICHGSSDDFILAECDETYTYMSNGDDGLCLVFGSEGNYEILDCVGDWNGDPGS
;
A
#
# COMPACT_ATOMS: atom_id res chain seq x y z
N PRO A 1 2.64 -26.68 39.50
CA PRO A 1 3.04 -26.74 38.11
C PRO A 1 1.82 -26.49 37.25
N SER A 2 1.87 -25.42 36.47
CA SER A 2 0.79 -25.01 35.59
C SER A 2 0.80 -25.86 34.32
N GLU A 3 -0.38 -26.24 33.82
CA GLU A 3 -0.61 -27.10 32.65
C GLU A 3 -0.12 -26.54 31.32
N SER A 4 0.79 -25.58 31.31
CA SER A 4 1.31 -24.95 30.09
C SER A 4 2.69 -25.47 29.64
N ASP A 5 3.21 -26.52 30.28
CA ASP A 5 4.52 -27.12 29.91
C ASP A 5 4.39 -28.48 29.20
N MET A 6 3.25 -28.75 28.56
CA MET A 6 3.16 -29.90 27.66
C MET A 6 3.57 -29.45 26.24
N VAL A 7 4.85 -29.14 26.11
CA VAL A 7 5.52 -29.01 24.84
C VAL A 7 5.58 -30.38 24.17
N LEU A 8 5.36 -30.38 22.87
CA LEU A 8 5.38 -31.43 21.84
C LEU A 8 6.52 -32.50 21.90
N ASP A 9 7.17 -32.66 23.05
CA ASP A 9 8.26 -33.62 23.27
C ASP A 9 7.78 -35.07 23.53
N SER A 10 6.46 -35.34 23.44
CA SER A 10 5.89 -36.64 23.78
C SER A 10 5.37 -37.46 22.61
N VAL A 11 5.61 -37.09 21.38
CA VAL A 11 5.09 -37.82 20.19
C VAL A 11 6.13 -38.75 19.56
N CYS A 12 7.39 -38.62 19.92
CA CYS A 12 8.46 -39.55 19.52
C CYS A 12 9.02 -40.29 20.72
N TRP A 13 8.29 -41.32 21.25
CA TRP A 13 8.86 -42.18 22.26
C TRP A 13 9.44 -43.45 21.63
N GLU A 14 10.76 -43.57 21.79
CA GLU A 14 11.65 -44.75 21.84
C GLU A 14 11.54 -45.89 20.80
N SER A 15 10.83 -45.77 19.68
CA SER A 15 10.90 -46.82 18.64
C SER A 15 10.66 -46.36 17.20
N CYS A 16 10.85 -45.08 16.89
CA CYS A 16 10.81 -44.61 15.52
C CYS A 16 12.22 -44.21 15.04
N ASP A 17 12.90 -45.11 14.35
CA ASP A 17 14.12 -44.82 13.58
C ASP A 17 13.88 -43.87 12.39
N SER A 18 12.75 -43.14 12.40
CA SER A 18 12.34 -42.24 11.29
C SER A 18 11.50 -41.04 11.74
N CYS A 19 11.87 -40.41 12.86
CA CYS A 19 11.35 -39.03 13.07
C CYS A 19 11.91 -38.15 11.96
N PRO A 20 11.05 -37.44 11.21
CA PRO A 20 11.57 -36.46 10.29
C PRO A 20 12.40 -35.43 11.04
N ALA A 21 13.59 -35.15 10.53
CA ALA A 21 14.45 -34.12 11.12
C ALA A 21 13.67 -32.80 11.17
N VAL A 22 13.65 -32.17 12.35
CA VAL A 22 13.16 -30.78 12.43
C VAL A 22 14.20 -29.91 11.72
N VAL A 23 13.78 -29.25 10.67
CA VAL A 23 14.57 -28.27 9.95
C VAL A 23 13.97 -26.91 10.28
N GLU A 24 14.72 -26.12 11.00
CA GLU A 24 14.35 -24.73 11.33
C GLU A 24 14.77 -23.82 10.16
N GLY A 25 13.98 -22.78 9.90
CA GLY A 25 14.23 -21.80 8.85
C GLY A 25 12.96 -21.08 8.44
N CYS A 26 13.08 -20.09 7.55
CA CYS A 26 11.93 -19.36 7.02
C CYS A 26 11.02 -20.27 6.19
N THR A 27 9.74 -20.36 6.57
CA THR A 27 8.71 -21.16 5.89
C THR A 27 7.83 -20.37 4.95
N ASP A 28 8.01 -19.05 4.86
CA ASP A 28 7.23 -18.18 3.98
C ASP A 28 7.85 -18.16 2.56
N PRO A 29 7.13 -18.67 1.52
CA PRO A 29 7.64 -18.70 0.15
C PRO A 29 7.81 -17.31 -0.48
N THR A 30 7.33 -16.24 0.15
CA THR A 30 7.51 -14.86 -0.31
C THR A 30 8.76 -14.19 0.24
N ALA A 31 9.41 -14.81 1.24
CA ALA A 31 10.66 -14.30 1.82
C ALA A 31 11.86 -14.62 0.93
N GLU A 32 12.86 -13.72 0.90
CA GLU A 32 14.10 -13.89 0.12
C GLU A 32 14.92 -15.09 0.57
N ASN A 33 14.88 -15.42 1.85
CA ASN A 33 15.58 -16.54 2.45
C ASN A 33 14.69 -17.76 2.72
N TYR A 34 13.57 -17.88 1.95
CA TYR A 34 12.68 -19.05 2.04
C TYR A 34 13.45 -20.37 1.94
N ASN A 35 13.22 -21.25 2.90
CA ASN A 35 13.78 -22.58 2.92
C ASN A 35 12.69 -23.65 2.69
N PRO A 36 12.60 -24.24 1.49
CA PRO A 36 11.55 -25.24 1.18
C PRO A 36 11.68 -26.53 2.01
N ASP A 37 12.82 -26.79 2.64
CA ASP A 37 13.06 -27.93 3.52
C ASP A 37 12.71 -27.64 5.00
N ALA A 38 12.42 -26.36 5.35
CA ALA A 38 12.05 -25.99 6.71
C ALA A 38 10.69 -26.60 7.08
N THR A 39 10.65 -27.21 8.25
CA THR A 39 9.44 -27.80 8.83
C THR A 39 8.92 -26.99 10.02
N VAL A 40 9.71 -26.05 10.52
CA VAL A 40 9.38 -25.15 11.61
C VAL A 40 9.94 -23.76 11.27
N ASP A 41 9.07 -22.76 11.35
CA ASP A 41 9.47 -21.36 11.21
C ASP A 41 10.27 -20.94 12.46
N ASP A 42 11.48 -20.45 12.25
CA ASP A 42 12.38 -19.95 13.30
C ASP A 42 12.33 -18.41 13.46
N GLY A 43 11.45 -17.74 12.71
CA GLY A 43 11.31 -16.29 12.70
C GLY A 43 12.44 -15.57 11.93
N SER A 44 13.22 -16.28 11.11
CA SER A 44 14.35 -15.72 10.36
C SER A 44 13.94 -15.20 8.98
N CYS A 45 12.65 -15.14 8.65
CA CYS A 45 12.21 -14.66 7.33
C CYS A 45 12.72 -13.25 7.06
N GLU A 46 13.42 -13.09 5.95
CA GLU A 46 13.88 -11.81 5.43
C GLU A 46 13.07 -11.45 4.17
N TYR A 47 12.55 -10.24 4.15
CA TYR A 47 11.79 -9.73 3.02
C TYR A 47 12.59 -8.61 2.36
N ALA A 48 12.52 -8.53 1.02
CA ALA A 48 13.08 -7.37 0.33
C ALA A 48 12.50 -6.09 0.92
N GLU A 49 13.34 -5.17 1.33
CA GLU A 49 12.89 -3.81 1.63
C GLU A 49 12.45 -3.21 0.30
N LEU A 50 11.15 -3.06 0.15
CA LEU A 50 10.60 -2.30 -0.96
C LEU A 50 11.00 -0.84 -0.74
N GLU A 51 11.95 -0.34 -1.52
CA GLU A 51 12.27 1.09 -1.53
C GLU A 51 11.24 1.81 -2.41
N SER A 52 10.56 2.80 -1.85
CA SER A 52 9.68 3.67 -2.62
C SER A 52 10.49 4.49 -3.61
N ALA A 53 10.01 4.60 -4.84
CA ALA A 53 10.56 5.57 -5.77
C ALA A 53 10.24 7.01 -5.30
N ASN A 54 10.97 8.00 -5.82
CA ASN A 54 10.72 9.41 -5.52
C ASN A 54 9.48 9.92 -6.27
N LEU A 55 8.31 9.53 -5.77
CA LEU A 55 7.01 9.98 -6.24
C LEU A 55 6.39 10.97 -5.24
N PHE A 56 5.77 12.02 -5.73
CA PHE A 56 5.04 12.98 -4.90
C PHE A 56 3.93 13.68 -5.70
N ILE A 57 3.00 14.31 -5.00
CA ILE A 57 1.88 15.04 -5.59
C ILE A 57 2.37 16.43 -5.98
N THR A 58 2.33 16.74 -7.28
CA THR A 58 2.74 18.06 -7.80
C THR A 58 1.57 19.01 -7.93
N GLU A 59 0.39 18.50 -8.19
CA GLU A 59 -0.80 19.32 -8.35
C GLU A 59 -2.04 18.61 -7.77
N ALA A 60 -2.88 19.39 -7.08
CA ALA A 60 -4.19 18.98 -6.63
C ALA A 60 -5.16 20.11 -6.96
N ALA A 61 -6.07 19.85 -7.89
CA ALA A 61 -7.04 20.84 -8.32
C ALA A 61 -8.44 20.49 -7.84
N GLU A 62 -9.08 21.48 -7.26
CA GLU A 62 -10.48 21.43 -6.89
C GLU A 62 -11.22 22.62 -7.56
N GLY A 63 -11.53 22.42 -8.82
CA GLY A 63 -12.26 23.38 -9.62
C GLY A 63 -13.77 23.35 -9.37
N SER A 64 -14.49 24.20 -10.08
CA SER A 64 -15.96 24.24 -9.98
C SER A 64 -16.60 22.92 -10.41
N SER A 65 -17.63 22.49 -9.70
CA SER A 65 -18.34 21.24 -9.97
C SER A 65 -17.43 20.01 -9.81
N ASN A 66 -17.28 19.21 -10.86
CA ASN A 66 -16.48 17.99 -10.85
C ASN A 66 -15.09 18.17 -11.50
N ASN A 67 -14.66 19.40 -11.75
CA ASN A 67 -13.36 19.69 -12.35
C ASN A 67 -12.24 19.51 -11.31
N LYS A 68 -11.92 18.27 -11.03
CA LYS A 68 -11.00 17.86 -9.97
C LYS A 68 -9.99 16.86 -10.50
N TYR A 69 -8.74 16.99 -10.09
CA TYR A 69 -7.68 16.04 -10.40
C TYR A 69 -6.53 16.10 -9.38
N ILE A 70 -5.78 15.04 -9.36
CA ILE A 70 -4.51 14.91 -8.63
C ILE A 70 -3.46 14.51 -9.65
N GLU A 71 -2.30 15.13 -9.60
CA GLU A 71 -1.15 14.81 -10.42
C GLU A 71 -0.03 14.23 -9.55
N VAL A 72 0.45 13.03 -9.89
CA VAL A 72 1.57 12.35 -9.24
C VAL A 72 2.77 12.40 -10.18
N TYR A 73 3.86 13.02 -9.75
CA TYR A 73 5.09 13.17 -10.51
C TYR A 73 6.12 12.12 -10.12
N ASN A 74 6.80 11.57 -11.12
CA ASN A 74 7.94 10.68 -10.93
C ASN A 74 9.25 11.44 -11.08
N ALA A 75 9.90 11.74 -9.94
CA ALA A 75 11.21 12.39 -9.91
C ALA A 75 12.39 11.40 -9.90
N SER A 76 12.14 10.11 -10.08
CA SER A 76 13.21 9.11 -10.22
C SER A 76 13.73 9.03 -11.66
N ASP A 77 14.87 8.37 -11.85
CA ASP A 77 15.49 8.18 -13.16
C ASP A 77 14.91 7.01 -13.97
N GLU A 78 13.95 6.27 -13.39
CA GLU A 78 13.38 5.04 -13.97
C GLU A 78 11.84 5.16 -14.11
N THR A 79 11.25 4.36 -15.00
CA THR A 79 9.79 4.19 -15.03
C THR A 79 9.35 3.42 -13.79
N VAL A 80 8.36 3.94 -13.08
CA VAL A 80 7.81 3.33 -11.85
C VAL A 80 6.51 2.62 -12.17
N ASP A 81 6.43 1.35 -11.81
CA ASP A 81 5.20 0.57 -11.76
C ASP A 81 4.39 0.96 -10.52
N LEU A 82 3.14 1.35 -10.69
CA LEU A 82 2.29 1.86 -9.61
C LEU A 82 1.54 0.75 -8.83
N SER A 83 1.77 -0.52 -9.13
CA SER A 83 1.09 -1.65 -8.46
C SER A 83 1.39 -1.77 -6.96
N SER A 84 2.52 -1.22 -6.50
CA SER A 84 2.89 -1.15 -5.07
C SER A 84 2.54 0.19 -4.43
N TYR A 85 1.78 1.03 -5.11
CA TYR A 85 1.34 2.34 -4.63
C TYR A 85 -0.18 2.39 -4.50
N ALA A 86 -0.66 3.32 -3.69
CA ALA A 86 -2.08 3.59 -3.54
C ALA A 86 -2.31 5.08 -3.23
N TYR A 87 -3.56 5.52 -3.39
CA TYR A 87 -3.98 6.88 -3.04
C TYR A 87 -5.20 6.84 -2.10
N PRO A 88 -5.00 6.36 -0.85
CA PRO A 88 -6.08 6.34 0.12
C PRO A 88 -6.62 7.72 0.43
N THR A 89 -7.90 7.78 0.79
CA THR A 89 -8.61 9.02 1.07
C THR A 89 -9.31 8.98 2.42
N VAL A 90 -9.50 10.16 3.01
CA VAL A 90 -10.40 10.42 4.13
C VAL A 90 -11.47 11.39 3.69
N GLY A 91 -12.70 11.19 4.15
CA GLY A 91 -13.84 12.08 3.88
C GLY A 91 -14.03 13.11 4.99
N ASN A 92 -15.12 13.86 4.93
CA ASN A 92 -15.44 15.02 5.75
C ASN A 92 -15.35 14.83 7.28
N ALA A 93 -15.37 13.62 7.79
CA ALA A 93 -15.30 13.36 9.23
C ALA A 93 -14.71 11.97 9.46
N PRO A 94 -13.39 11.81 9.34
CA PRO A 94 -12.75 10.52 9.53
C PRO A 94 -13.04 9.98 10.93
N SER A 95 -13.41 8.70 11.00
CA SER A 95 -13.70 8.05 12.29
C SER A 95 -12.47 7.95 13.18
N GLU A 96 -11.30 7.90 12.56
CA GLU A 96 -9.98 7.87 13.21
C GLU A 96 -9.03 8.82 12.48
N PRO A 97 -8.78 10.02 13.00
CA PRO A 97 -7.85 10.98 12.38
C PRO A 97 -6.47 10.39 12.14
N GLY A 98 -5.93 10.61 10.94
CA GLY A 98 -4.64 10.07 10.52
C GLY A 98 -4.70 8.64 9.96
N ASN A 99 -5.91 8.08 9.81
CA ASN A 99 -6.15 6.80 9.18
C ASN A 99 -7.06 6.95 7.96
N TYR A 100 -6.85 6.14 6.92
CA TYR A 100 -7.71 6.18 5.72
C TYR A 100 -9.11 5.63 6.02
N GLU A 101 -10.08 6.12 5.27
CA GLU A 101 -11.43 5.57 5.23
C GLU A 101 -11.67 4.74 3.97
N TYR A 102 -11.03 5.13 2.87
CA TYR A 102 -11.12 4.44 1.58
C TYR A 102 -9.72 4.14 1.06
N TRP A 103 -9.45 2.87 0.78
CA TRP A 103 -8.22 2.41 0.15
C TRP A 103 -8.41 2.37 -1.36
N ASN A 104 -7.70 3.23 -2.09
CA ASN A 104 -7.76 3.30 -3.55
C ASN A 104 -6.42 2.90 -4.14
N THR A 105 -6.45 1.99 -5.11
CA THR A 105 -5.26 1.53 -5.84
C THR A 105 -5.31 2.05 -7.27
N PHE A 106 -4.15 2.24 -7.88
CA PHE A 106 -4.05 2.55 -9.30
C PHE A 106 -4.59 1.41 -10.16
N GLU A 107 -4.98 1.71 -11.42
CA GLU A 107 -5.44 0.71 -12.38
C GLU A 107 -4.35 -0.34 -12.66
N GLU A 108 -4.77 -1.56 -13.03
CA GLU A 108 -3.84 -2.65 -13.34
C GLU A 108 -2.92 -2.29 -14.51
N GLY A 109 -1.61 -2.35 -14.29
CA GLY A 109 -0.59 -2.00 -15.27
C GLY A 109 -0.26 -0.51 -15.35
N ALA A 110 -0.82 0.30 -14.45
CA ALA A 110 -0.47 1.71 -14.33
C ALA A 110 1.02 1.88 -14.06
N SER A 111 1.63 2.84 -14.75
CA SER A 111 3.04 3.19 -14.58
C SER A 111 3.28 4.64 -14.96
N VAL A 112 4.32 5.25 -14.40
CA VAL A 112 4.71 6.63 -14.73
C VAL A 112 6.18 6.67 -15.12
N ALA A 113 6.48 7.24 -16.30
CA ALA A 113 7.84 7.34 -16.82
C ALA A 113 8.68 8.31 -15.98
N SER A 114 10.02 8.17 -16.07
CA SER A 114 10.94 9.13 -15.42
C SER A 114 10.68 10.56 -15.90
N GLY A 115 10.48 11.46 -14.95
CA GLY A 115 10.23 12.89 -15.23
C GLY A 115 8.85 13.20 -15.80
N ASP A 116 7.93 12.25 -15.76
CA ASP A 116 6.55 12.38 -16.24
C ASP A 116 5.55 12.37 -15.07
N VAL A 117 4.28 12.56 -15.37
CA VAL A 117 3.18 12.61 -14.40
C VAL A 117 2.16 11.51 -14.68
N TYR A 118 1.42 11.13 -13.64
CA TYR A 118 0.22 10.31 -13.72
C TYR A 118 -0.95 11.09 -13.15
N VAL A 119 -2.01 11.28 -13.94
CA VAL A 119 -3.13 12.16 -13.60
C VAL A 119 -4.39 11.35 -13.29
N ILE A 120 -4.90 11.52 -12.08
CA ILE A 120 -6.16 10.93 -11.63
C ILE A 120 -7.22 12.03 -11.63
N CYS A 121 -8.30 11.88 -12.40
CA CYS A 121 -9.35 12.89 -12.51
C CYS A 121 -10.70 12.39 -12.02
N HIS A 122 -11.57 13.32 -11.66
CA HIS A 122 -12.99 12.99 -11.47
C HIS A 122 -13.63 12.62 -12.82
N GLY A 123 -14.28 11.46 -12.90
CA GLY A 123 -14.85 10.94 -14.15
C GLY A 123 -15.97 11.77 -14.80
N SER A 124 -16.40 12.87 -14.15
CA SER A 124 -17.35 13.85 -14.69
C SER A 124 -16.74 15.25 -14.82
N SER A 125 -15.41 15.36 -14.88
CA SER A 125 -14.73 16.59 -15.23
C SER A 125 -15.06 17.03 -16.66
N ASP A 126 -14.79 18.28 -16.97
CA ASP A 126 -14.93 18.79 -18.34
C ASP A 126 -13.98 18.05 -19.30
N ASP A 127 -14.36 17.93 -20.58
CA ASP A 127 -13.64 17.16 -21.59
C ASP A 127 -12.15 17.53 -21.72
N PHE A 128 -11.79 18.79 -21.46
CA PHE A 128 -10.40 19.24 -21.55
C PHE A 128 -9.53 18.72 -20.40
N ILE A 129 -10.12 18.45 -19.22
CA ILE A 129 -9.43 17.78 -18.09
C ILE A 129 -9.35 16.29 -18.37
N LEU A 130 -10.48 15.67 -18.78
CA LEU A 130 -10.52 14.24 -19.09
C LEU A 130 -9.53 13.83 -20.19
N ALA A 131 -9.17 14.76 -21.08
CA ALA A 131 -8.21 14.50 -22.15
C ALA A 131 -6.76 14.32 -21.65
N GLU A 132 -6.45 14.78 -20.44
CA GLU A 132 -5.12 14.69 -19.81
C GLU A 132 -5.06 13.62 -18.70
N CYS A 133 -6.17 12.91 -18.47
CA CYS A 133 -6.26 11.92 -17.40
C CYS A 133 -5.75 10.55 -17.83
N ASP A 134 -4.95 9.93 -16.98
CA ASP A 134 -4.55 8.53 -17.10
C ASP A 134 -5.59 7.61 -16.48
N GLU A 135 -6.22 8.06 -15.38
CA GLU A 135 -7.20 7.29 -14.61
C GLU A 135 -8.34 8.18 -14.12
N THR A 136 -9.52 7.62 -13.90
CA THR A 136 -10.65 8.33 -13.33
C THR A 136 -11.11 7.76 -12.00
N TYR A 137 -11.31 8.65 -11.02
CA TYR A 137 -11.85 8.31 -9.71
C TYR A 137 -13.05 9.20 -9.36
N THR A 138 -14.22 8.58 -9.10
CA THR A 138 -15.48 9.32 -8.96
C THR A 138 -15.65 10.03 -7.62
N TYR A 139 -14.96 9.58 -6.58
CA TYR A 139 -15.11 10.10 -5.21
C TYR A 139 -13.96 11.04 -4.83
N MET A 140 -13.56 11.90 -5.74
CA MET A 140 -12.57 12.92 -5.44
C MET A 140 -13.16 13.99 -4.52
N SER A 141 -12.34 14.44 -3.61
CA SER A 141 -12.63 15.28 -2.46
C SER A 141 -13.35 16.60 -2.75
N ASN A 142 -13.94 17.18 -1.71
CA ASN A 142 -14.62 18.49 -1.75
C ASN A 142 -13.81 19.61 -1.08
N GLY A 143 -12.47 19.47 -0.94
CA GLY A 143 -11.58 20.47 -0.36
C GLY A 143 -11.42 20.41 1.16
N ASP A 144 -12.29 19.70 1.81
CA ASP A 144 -12.25 19.41 3.25
C ASP A 144 -11.87 17.93 3.53
N ASP A 145 -11.54 17.19 2.49
CA ASP A 145 -11.08 15.82 2.57
C ASP A 145 -9.54 15.75 2.47
N GLY A 146 -8.98 14.60 2.77
CA GLY A 146 -7.56 14.33 2.61
C GLY A 146 -7.30 13.18 1.63
N LEU A 147 -6.21 13.30 0.88
CA LEU A 147 -5.69 12.24 0.03
C LEU A 147 -4.20 12.12 0.26
N CYS A 148 -3.69 10.90 0.43
CA CYS A 148 -2.26 10.66 0.47
C CYS A 148 -1.83 9.73 -0.66
N LEU A 149 -0.65 9.97 -1.20
CA LEU A 149 0.11 8.99 -1.97
C LEU A 149 0.88 8.12 -0.99
N VAL A 150 0.73 6.81 -1.11
CA VAL A 150 1.38 5.85 -0.22
C VAL A 150 2.09 4.76 -1.01
N PHE A 151 3.11 4.16 -0.39
CA PHE A 151 3.80 3.00 -0.89
C PHE A 151 3.56 1.81 0.04
N GLY A 152 3.18 0.66 -0.51
CA GLY A 152 2.87 -0.56 0.23
C GLY A 152 1.46 -1.09 -0.03
N SER A 153 0.94 -1.85 0.91
CA SER A 153 -0.37 -2.50 0.82
C SER A 153 -1.31 -2.02 1.93
N GLU A 154 -2.60 -2.27 1.75
CA GLU A 154 -3.61 -1.97 2.76
C GLU A 154 -3.22 -2.55 4.12
N GLY A 155 -3.14 -1.67 5.14
CA GLY A 155 -2.74 -2.02 6.51
C GLY A 155 -1.22 -2.09 6.76
N ASN A 156 -0.37 -2.00 5.70
CA ASN A 156 1.09 -1.95 5.82
C ASN A 156 1.68 -1.06 4.73
N TYR A 157 1.73 0.24 4.99
CA TYR A 157 2.14 1.25 4.02
C TYR A 157 2.94 2.38 4.65
N GLU A 158 3.71 3.06 3.82
CA GLU A 158 4.40 4.31 4.12
C GLU A 158 3.71 5.47 3.39
N ILE A 159 3.46 6.58 4.09
CA ILE A 159 2.96 7.80 3.48
C ILE A 159 4.13 8.54 2.81
N LEU A 160 3.99 8.82 1.53
CA LEU A 160 4.99 9.56 0.75
C LEU A 160 4.65 11.05 0.71
N ASP A 161 3.41 11.38 0.42
CA ASP A 161 2.93 12.76 0.30
C ASP A 161 1.42 12.84 0.54
N CYS A 162 0.92 14.01 0.95
CA CYS A 162 -0.52 14.21 1.19
C CYS A 162 -0.99 15.59 0.75
N VAL A 163 -2.25 15.66 0.34
CA VAL A 163 -2.98 16.91 0.10
C VAL A 163 -4.29 16.92 0.88
N GLY A 164 -4.76 18.11 1.24
CA GLY A 164 -5.96 18.27 2.07
C GLY A 164 -5.72 17.96 3.55
N ASP A 165 -6.78 17.70 4.30
CA ASP A 165 -6.71 17.41 5.74
C ASP A 165 -6.81 15.91 6.01
N TRP A 166 -5.65 15.25 6.09
CA TRP A 166 -5.54 13.84 6.43
C TRP A 166 -5.80 13.52 7.90
N ASN A 167 -5.52 14.47 8.78
CA ASN A 167 -5.50 14.24 10.24
C ASN A 167 -6.72 14.78 10.97
N GLY A 168 -7.64 15.43 10.29
CA GLY A 168 -8.77 16.05 10.92
C GLY A 168 -9.98 16.17 9.99
N ASP A 169 -10.98 16.87 10.51
CA ASP A 169 -12.16 17.33 9.80
C ASP A 169 -12.12 18.85 9.83
N PRO A 170 -11.73 19.55 8.75
CA PRO A 170 -11.65 21.00 8.73
C PRO A 170 -13.02 21.66 8.85
N GLY A 171 -14.10 20.87 8.83
CA GLY A 171 -15.48 21.32 8.88
C GLY A 171 -16.00 21.76 7.52
N SER A 172 -17.21 21.43 7.24
CA SER A 172 -17.96 21.80 6.04
C SER A 172 -18.31 23.30 6.01
#